data_fe642ae6f7c62dbc0d2af8beec8c67be
#
_entry.id   fe642ae6f7c62dbc0d2af8beec8c67be
#
_cell.length_a   1.000
_cell.length_b   1.000
_cell.length_c   1.000
_cell.angle_alpha   90.00
_cell.angle_beta   90.00
_cell.angle_gamma   90.00
#
_symmetry.space_group_name_H-M   'P 1'
#
loop_
_entity.id
_entity.type
_entity.pdbx_description
1 polymer ?
#
loop_
_entity_poly.entity_id
_entity_poly.type
_entity_poly.pdbx_seq_one_letter_code
_entity_poly.pdbx_strand_id
1 'polypeptide(L)'
;MLLINTLTGAIDIVPKRILEGKIDSKEGDILNSRGYLIQNDDSLQLERLIKTSQEHGKHVPYWFYVLTTLNCNFACPICYEKKILKNSQISRRVLEDVSSRIKKIQEEKNIPADKMNLIIFGGEPLLVSSRNILNWILETAERNNWKCVIVTNGSRVLNFMKVFERFREVISDFRITIDGPSHAHNLRRPFRGGKGSFTEVVSAVDSLLKRNFQVKVQTILGAGNADCLEELSSFIKDKGWLSLSNFQWRIEGSHDYANLDSRKDEITEAIMVKSIIELWENHPELRGKLKFESFKYLAHLTHSFDWLGRYKTYWGPKFGFCEPQKGFHYVFSTDGRIFHCPRTINNNTFCIGEASSGFSENEAKLKSKTFMEKEDCRICHIGPLCGGGCVVQKNNYPRMDCYAYVYRLISEFVDLMKERILERAIPDQIVSINELWL
;
A
#
# COMPACT_ATOMS: atom_id res chain seq x y z
N MET A 1 -3.02 0.35 -32.30
CA MET A 1 -3.87 0.97 -31.26
C MET A 1 -3.72 0.21 -29.97
N LEU A 2 -3.98 0.86 -28.85
CA LEU A 2 -3.92 0.22 -27.53
C LEU A 2 -5.33 -0.19 -27.08
N LEU A 3 -5.50 -1.46 -26.76
CA LEU A 3 -6.69 -1.99 -26.08
C LEU A 3 -6.36 -2.23 -24.61
N ILE A 4 -7.28 -1.84 -23.72
CA ILE A 4 -7.18 -2.10 -22.29
C ILE A 4 -8.47 -2.76 -21.83
N ASN A 5 -8.36 -3.97 -21.29
CA ASN A 5 -9.48 -4.64 -20.65
C ASN A 5 -9.43 -4.38 -19.15
N THR A 6 -10.30 -3.52 -18.64
CA THR A 6 -10.33 -3.13 -17.22
C THR A 6 -10.82 -4.26 -16.30
N LEU A 7 -11.47 -5.28 -16.85
CA LEU A 7 -11.94 -6.44 -16.11
C LEU A 7 -10.84 -7.47 -15.89
N THR A 8 -10.04 -7.74 -16.94
CA THR A 8 -8.99 -8.76 -16.90
C THR A 8 -7.58 -8.18 -16.64
N GLY A 9 -7.42 -6.86 -16.81
CA GLY A 9 -6.12 -6.18 -16.74
C GLY A 9 -5.27 -6.39 -18.00
N ALA A 10 -5.81 -6.98 -19.07
CA ALA A 10 -5.08 -7.16 -20.31
C ALA A 10 -4.86 -5.82 -21.02
N ILE A 11 -3.64 -5.62 -21.54
CA ILE A 11 -3.26 -4.47 -22.35
C ILE A 11 -2.52 -4.98 -23.59
N ASP A 12 -3.03 -4.63 -24.75
CA ASP A 12 -2.50 -5.11 -26.01
C ASP A 12 -2.44 -4.00 -27.07
N ILE A 13 -1.36 -4.01 -27.85
CA ILE A 13 -1.29 -3.24 -29.09
C ILE A 13 -1.95 -4.09 -30.16
N VAL A 14 -2.91 -3.52 -30.85
CA VAL A 14 -3.65 -4.23 -31.91
C VAL A 14 -3.62 -3.42 -33.22
N PRO A 15 -3.62 -4.11 -34.38
CA PRO A 15 -3.83 -3.48 -35.68
C PRO A 15 -5.19 -2.76 -35.72
N LYS A 16 -5.25 -1.63 -36.43
CA LYS A 16 -6.50 -0.85 -36.54
C LYS A 16 -7.66 -1.64 -37.17
N ARG A 17 -7.36 -2.56 -38.10
CA ARG A 17 -8.35 -3.41 -38.78
C ARG A 17 -9.12 -4.32 -37.80
N ILE A 18 -8.54 -4.65 -36.65
CA ILE A 18 -9.25 -5.46 -35.62
C ILE A 18 -10.47 -4.73 -35.10
N LEU A 19 -10.38 -3.40 -34.90
CA LEU A 19 -11.54 -2.60 -34.47
C LEU A 19 -12.60 -2.47 -35.57
N GLU A 20 -12.22 -2.71 -36.81
CA GLU A 20 -13.13 -2.76 -37.96
C GLU A 20 -13.80 -4.14 -38.14
N GLY A 21 -13.56 -5.06 -37.17
CA GLY A 21 -14.08 -6.42 -37.20
C GLY A 21 -13.34 -7.36 -38.16
N LYS A 22 -12.19 -6.94 -38.71
CA LYS A 22 -11.35 -7.77 -39.57
C LYS A 22 -10.37 -8.60 -38.74
N ILE A 23 -10.86 -9.71 -38.20
CA ILE A 23 -10.15 -10.58 -37.24
C ILE A 23 -10.03 -11.96 -37.88
N ASP A 24 -8.83 -12.52 -37.93
CA ASP A 24 -8.62 -13.91 -38.30
C ASP A 24 -8.86 -14.87 -37.11
N SER A 25 -8.87 -16.18 -37.36
CA SER A 25 -9.15 -17.18 -36.32
C SER A 25 -8.11 -17.12 -35.18
N LYS A 26 -6.84 -16.98 -35.49
CA LYS A 26 -5.76 -16.94 -34.49
C LYS A 26 -5.84 -15.67 -33.63
N GLU A 27 -6.13 -14.54 -34.23
CA GLU A 27 -6.37 -13.28 -33.55
C GLU A 27 -7.62 -13.36 -32.67
N GLY A 28 -8.68 -14.00 -33.19
CA GLY A 28 -9.90 -14.27 -32.43
C GLY A 28 -9.62 -15.08 -31.16
N ASP A 29 -8.81 -16.13 -31.25
CA ASP A 29 -8.40 -16.93 -30.09
C ASP A 29 -7.59 -16.10 -29.07
N ILE A 30 -6.66 -15.27 -29.55
CA ILE A 30 -5.88 -14.36 -28.69
C ILE A 30 -6.81 -13.39 -27.98
N LEU A 31 -7.66 -12.68 -28.71
CA LEU A 31 -8.56 -11.67 -28.14
C LEU A 31 -9.56 -12.29 -27.15
N ASN A 32 -10.04 -13.51 -27.46
CA ASN A 32 -10.92 -14.26 -26.56
C ASN A 32 -10.18 -14.68 -25.26
N SER A 33 -8.98 -15.22 -25.35
CA SER A 33 -8.18 -15.60 -24.19
C SER A 33 -7.84 -14.43 -23.27
N ARG A 34 -7.80 -13.23 -23.83
CA ARG A 34 -7.53 -11.98 -23.10
C ARG A 34 -8.81 -11.25 -22.65
N GLY A 35 -9.98 -11.83 -22.95
CA GLY A 35 -11.28 -11.33 -22.51
C GLY A 35 -11.79 -10.09 -23.26
N TYR A 36 -11.28 -9.81 -24.47
CA TYR A 36 -11.79 -8.69 -25.30
C TYR A 36 -13.04 -9.05 -26.10
N LEU A 37 -13.28 -10.32 -26.32
CA LEU A 37 -14.47 -10.78 -27.02
C LEU A 37 -15.52 -11.24 -26.01
N ILE A 38 -16.73 -10.66 -26.14
CA ILE A 38 -17.89 -11.03 -25.32
C ILE A 38 -18.50 -12.29 -25.90
N GLN A 39 -18.63 -13.33 -25.09
CA GLN A 39 -19.39 -14.53 -25.41
C GLN A 39 -20.74 -14.49 -24.67
N ASN A 40 -21.72 -15.22 -25.18
CA ASN A 40 -23.10 -15.22 -24.65
C ASN A 40 -23.24 -15.65 -23.18
N ASP A 41 -22.14 -15.97 -22.48
CA ASP A 41 -22.11 -16.46 -21.09
C ASP A 41 -21.23 -15.64 -20.14
N ASP A 42 -21.13 -14.33 -20.37
CA ASP A 42 -20.31 -13.43 -19.53
C ASP A 42 -20.81 -13.31 -18.08
N SER A 43 -22.08 -13.61 -17.82
CA SER A 43 -22.61 -13.66 -16.45
C SER A 43 -21.90 -14.73 -15.60
N LEU A 44 -21.64 -15.93 -16.15
CA LEU A 44 -20.92 -17.00 -15.47
C LEU A 44 -19.44 -16.64 -15.22
N GLN A 45 -18.82 -15.91 -16.15
CA GLN A 45 -17.43 -15.47 -15.97
C GLN A 45 -17.34 -14.43 -14.85
N LEU A 46 -18.26 -13.48 -14.77
CA LEU A 46 -18.32 -12.51 -13.70
C LEU A 46 -18.61 -13.17 -12.35
N GLU A 47 -19.52 -14.13 -12.27
CA GLU A 47 -19.78 -14.92 -11.05
C GLU A 47 -18.55 -15.70 -10.58
N ARG A 48 -17.80 -16.31 -11.49
CA ARG A 48 -16.52 -16.99 -11.18
C ARG A 48 -15.51 -16.02 -10.62
N LEU A 49 -15.36 -14.83 -11.21
CA LEU A 49 -14.45 -13.79 -10.73
C LEU A 49 -14.84 -13.30 -9.35
N ILE A 50 -16.14 -13.08 -9.09
CA ILE A 50 -16.68 -12.71 -7.77
C ILE A 50 -16.33 -13.77 -6.74
N LYS A 51 -16.59 -15.05 -7.06
CA LYS A 51 -16.29 -16.16 -6.18
C LYS A 51 -14.80 -16.27 -5.87
N THR A 52 -13.94 -16.15 -6.88
CA THR A 52 -12.49 -16.15 -6.72
C THR A 52 -12.02 -15.00 -5.84
N SER A 53 -12.57 -13.79 -6.00
CA SER A 53 -12.25 -12.65 -5.15
C SER A 53 -12.68 -12.85 -3.70
N GLN A 54 -13.85 -13.46 -3.47
CA GLN A 54 -14.34 -13.80 -2.13
C GLN A 54 -13.47 -14.86 -1.45
N GLU A 55 -13.04 -15.88 -2.18
CA GLU A 55 -12.11 -16.91 -1.70
C GLU A 55 -10.75 -16.31 -1.35
N HIS A 56 -10.27 -15.39 -2.15
CA HIS A 56 -9.04 -14.64 -1.88
C HIS A 56 -9.13 -13.84 -0.58
N GLY A 57 -10.26 -13.21 -0.31
CA GLY A 57 -10.51 -12.49 0.94
C GLY A 57 -10.38 -13.34 2.20
N LYS A 58 -10.60 -14.65 2.12
CA LYS A 58 -10.44 -15.58 3.26
C LYS A 58 -8.98 -15.77 3.69
N HIS A 59 -8.02 -15.44 2.85
CA HIS A 59 -6.59 -15.62 3.09
C HIS A 59 -5.87 -14.32 3.46
N VAL A 60 -6.55 -13.18 3.43
CA VAL A 60 -5.97 -11.87 3.75
C VAL A 60 -5.74 -11.75 5.26
N PRO A 61 -4.55 -11.32 5.71
CA PRO A 61 -4.32 -11.06 7.13
C PRO A 61 -5.11 -9.83 7.61
N TYR A 62 -5.48 -9.84 8.88
CA TYR A 62 -6.07 -8.69 9.56
C TYR A 62 -4.97 -7.82 10.17
N TRP A 63 -5.15 -6.51 10.07
CA TRP A 63 -4.19 -5.51 10.50
C TRP A 63 -4.79 -4.61 11.57
N PHE A 64 -4.26 -4.67 12.76
CA PHE A 64 -4.69 -3.88 13.91
C PHE A 64 -3.62 -2.84 14.23
N TYR A 65 -3.85 -1.62 13.80
CA TYR A 65 -2.95 -0.50 14.00
C TYR A 65 -3.19 0.10 15.39
N VAL A 66 -2.16 0.16 16.22
CA VAL A 66 -2.21 0.76 17.55
C VAL A 66 -1.33 2.00 17.56
N LEU A 67 -1.97 3.17 17.62
CA LEU A 67 -1.30 4.47 17.72
C LEU A 67 -0.84 4.66 19.16
N THR A 68 0.45 4.45 19.42
CA THR A 68 0.98 4.45 20.79
C THR A 68 1.19 5.84 21.36
N THR A 69 1.50 6.82 20.49
CA THR A 69 1.79 8.19 20.87
C THR A 69 1.54 9.15 19.70
N LEU A 70 1.20 10.39 20.03
CA LEU A 70 1.15 11.50 19.08
C LEU A 70 2.42 12.36 19.15
N ASN A 71 3.42 11.97 19.96
CA ASN A 71 4.70 12.66 20.01
C ASN A 71 5.68 12.02 19.03
N CYS A 72 6.50 12.85 18.39
CA CYS A 72 7.56 12.42 17.47
C CYS A 72 8.79 13.30 17.65
N ASN A 73 9.97 12.72 17.54
CA ASN A 73 11.24 13.45 17.59
C ASN A 73 11.67 14.03 16.22
N PHE A 74 10.92 13.72 15.14
CA PHE A 74 11.12 14.30 13.81
C PHE A 74 10.16 15.46 13.54
N ALA A 75 10.50 16.31 12.55
CA ALA A 75 9.71 17.42 12.05
C ALA A 75 9.51 17.32 10.52
N CYS A 76 9.10 16.14 10.04
CA CYS A 76 8.92 15.88 8.62
C CYS A 76 7.89 16.85 7.99
N PRO A 77 8.25 17.61 6.95
CA PRO A 77 7.30 18.51 6.28
C PRO A 77 6.13 17.76 5.64
N ILE A 78 6.36 16.52 5.21
CA ILE A 78 5.41 15.65 4.50
C ILE A 78 4.60 14.73 5.45
N CYS A 79 4.66 14.94 6.76
CA CYS A 79 4.00 14.06 7.72
C CYS A 79 2.47 14.20 7.67
N TYR A 80 1.74 13.13 7.36
CA TYR A 80 0.28 13.15 7.35
C TYR A 80 -0.34 13.29 8.75
N GLU A 81 0.43 12.99 9.81
CA GLU A 81 0.03 13.19 11.21
C GLU A 81 0.35 14.61 11.72
N LYS A 82 1.01 15.47 10.94
CA LYS A 82 1.53 16.77 11.38
C LYS A 82 0.52 17.61 12.18
N LYS A 83 -0.75 17.61 11.76
CA LYS A 83 -1.82 18.40 12.40
C LYS A 83 -2.28 17.85 13.75
N ILE A 84 -2.02 16.57 14.02
CA ILE A 84 -2.43 15.93 15.27
C ILE A 84 -1.26 15.66 16.22
N LEU A 85 -0.01 15.87 15.76
CA LEU A 85 1.17 15.68 16.60
C LEU A 85 1.11 16.58 17.83
N LYS A 86 1.17 15.97 19.00
CA LYS A 86 1.19 16.61 20.31
C LYS A 86 1.86 15.71 21.33
N ASN A 87 2.21 16.24 22.48
CA ASN A 87 2.74 15.43 23.58
C ASN A 87 1.61 14.66 24.26
N SER A 88 1.20 13.56 23.64
CA SER A 88 0.17 12.66 24.12
C SER A 88 0.55 11.22 23.83
N GLN A 89 0.20 10.34 24.75
CA GLN A 89 0.53 8.93 24.72
C GLN A 89 -0.71 8.12 25.12
N ILE A 90 -0.88 6.94 24.56
CA ILE A 90 -1.97 6.01 24.95
C ILE A 90 -1.84 5.62 26.41
N SER A 91 -2.93 5.67 27.17
CA SER A 91 -2.93 5.25 28.55
C SER A 91 -3.02 3.71 28.69
N ARG A 92 -2.62 3.19 29.84
CA ARG A 92 -2.73 1.78 30.15
C ARG A 92 -4.17 1.26 30.03
N ARG A 93 -5.14 2.02 30.56
CA ARG A 93 -6.56 1.70 30.49
C ARG A 93 -7.04 1.58 29.03
N VAL A 94 -6.70 2.55 28.20
CA VAL A 94 -7.07 2.50 26.77
C VAL A 94 -6.42 1.31 26.06
N LEU A 95 -5.18 0.95 26.38
CA LEU A 95 -4.53 -0.25 25.83
C LEU A 95 -5.26 -1.54 26.21
N GLU A 96 -5.77 -1.63 27.43
CA GLU A 96 -6.57 -2.77 27.91
C GLU A 96 -7.89 -2.86 27.15
N ASP A 97 -8.58 -1.74 26.97
CA ASP A 97 -9.80 -1.67 26.14
C ASP A 97 -9.51 -2.06 24.68
N VAL A 98 -8.42 -1.55 24.07
CA VAL A 98 -7.97 -1.92 22.73
C VAL A 98 -7.68 -3.41 22.60
N SER A 99 -6.93 -3.99 23.54
CA SER A 99 -6.62 -5.42 23.54
C SER A 99 -7.89 -6.28 23.63
N SER A 100 -8.81 -5.91 24.53
CA SER A 100 -10.10 -6.59 24.70
C SER A 100 -10.94 -6.50 23.42
N ARG A 101 -10.95 -5.34 22.77
CA ARG A 101 -11.65 -5.12 21.50
C ARG A 101 -11.08 -5.96 20.37
N ILE A 102 -9.74 -6.03 20.25
CA ILE A 102 -9.06 -6.86 19.24
C ILE A 102 -9.43 -8.33 19.42
N LYS A 103 -9.41 -8.83 20.65
CA LYS A 103 -9.84 -10.21 20.96
C LYS A 103 -11.28 -10.47 20.53
N LYS A 104 -12.18 -9.55 20.87
CA LYS A 104 -13.58 -9.67 20.50
C LYS A 104 -13.77 -9.70 18.98
N ILE A 105 -13.07 -8.86 18.23
CA ILE A 105 -13.08 -8.89 16.77
C ILE A 105 -12.53 -10.23 16.24
N GLN A 106 -11.45 -10.74 16.84
CA GLN A 106 -10.88 -12.03 16.48
C GLN A 106 -11.88 -13.17 16.65
N GLU A 107 -12.59 -13.20 17.77
CA GLU A 107 -13.62 -14.20 18.10
C GLU A 107 -14.83 -14.07 17.16
N GLU A 108 -15.41 -12.88 17.05
CA GLU A 108 -16.59 -12.61 16.20
C GLU A 108 -16.39 -12.95 14.73
N LYS A 109 -15.16 -12.77 14.23
CA LYS A 109 -14.81 -13.02 12.82
C LYS A 109 -14.09 -14.35 12.60
N ASN A 110 -13.89 -15.15 13.64
CA ASN A 110 -13.15 -16.41 13.61
C ASN A 110 -11.77 -16.27 12.95
N ILE A 111 -10.99 -15.23 13.32
CA ILE A 111 -9.70 -14.94 12.70
C ILE A 111 -8.63 -15.85 13.32
N PRO A 112 -7.93 -16.69 12.52
CA PRO A 112 -6.81 -17.48 13.01
C PRO A 112 -5.70 -16.59 13.58
N ALA A 113 -5.01 -17.06 14.62
CA ALA A 113 -3.97 -16.27 15.30
C ALA A 113 -2.81 -15.88 14.35
N ASP A 114 -2.45 -16.74 13.41
CA ASP A 114 -1.42 -16.49 12.40
C ASP A 114 -1.82 -15.41 11.38
N LYS A 115 -3.10 -15.03 11.32
CA LYS A 115 -3.62 -13.92 10.50
C LYS A 115 -3.75 -12.60 11.26
N MET A 116 -3.46 -12.60 12.56
CA MET A 116 -3.53 -11.42 13.43
C MET A 116 -2.21 -10.65 13.41
N ASN A 117 -2.22 -9.43 12.90
CA ASN A 117 -1.04 -8.58 12.88
C ASN A 117 -1.31 -7.26 13.60
N LEU A 118 -0.55 -6.99 14.65
CA LEU A 118 -0.53 -5.69 15.33
C LEU A 118 0.50 -4.78 14.66
N ILE A 119 0.07 -3.60 14.24
CA ILE A 119 0.97 -2.57 13.73
C ILE A 119 1.17 -1.53 14.83
N ILE A 120 2.35 -1.51 15.40
CA ILE A 120 2.76 -0.53 16.41
C ILE A 120 3.27 0.70 15.69
N PHE A 121 2.57 1.82 15.82
CA PHE A 121 2.88 3.05 15.09
C PHE A 121 2.41 4.29 15.87
N GLY A 122 2.44 5.44 15.21
CA GLY A 122 2.07 6.74 15.74
C GLY A 122 3.27 7.65 15.68
N GLY A 123 3.20 8.93 16.01
CA GLY A 123 4.30 9.87 15.89
C GLY A 123 5.68 9.18 15.81
N GLU A 124 6.24 8.76 16.96
CA GLU A 124 7.35 7.78 16.99
C GLU A 124 7.17 6.81 18.15
N PRO A 125 6.87 5.52 17.91
CA PRO A 125 6.60 4.55 18.96
C PRO A 125 7.84 4.18 19.79
N LEU A 126 9.04 4.40 19.28
CA LEU A 126 10.29 4.08 19.95
C LEU A 126 10.89 5.27 20.74
N LEU A 127 10.06 6.22 21.16
CA LEU A 127 10.50 7.20 22.15
C LEU A 127 10.77 6.51 23.50
N VAL A 128 11.79 6.98 24.24
CA VAL A 128 12.14 6.40 25.54
C VAL A 128 10.94 6.39 26.49
N SER A 129 10.12 7.42 26.44
CA SER A 129 8.87 7.52 27.21
C SER A 129 7.84 6.43 26.85
N SER A 130 7.91 5.85 25.66
CA SER A 130 6.98 4.81 25.19
C SER A 130 7.42 3.38 25.55
N ARG A 131 8.56 3.19 26.20
CA ARG A 131 9.13 1.86 26.47
C ARG A 131 8.17 0.93 27.19
N ASN A 132 7.52 1.39 28.24
CA ASN A 132 6.59 0.57 29.04
C ASN A 132 5.35 0.17 28.23
N ILE A 133 4.89 1.07 27.36
CA ILE A 133 3.75 0.81 26.46
C ILE A 133 4.15 -0.24 25.43
N LEU A 134 5.31 -0.10 24.80
CA LEU A 134 5.82 -1.08 23.85
C LEU A 134 5.96 -2.47 24.48
N ASN A 135 6.59 -2.56 25.66
CA ASN A 135 6.71 -3.83 26.37
C ASN A 135 5.35 -4.48 26.63
N TRP A 136 4.39 -3.71 27.12
CA TRP A 136 3.06 -4.22 27.39
C TRP A 136 2.36 -4.74 26.12
N ILE A 137 2.48 -4.04 25.00
CA ILE A 137 1.90 -4.48 23.73
C ILE A 137 2.56 -5.79 23.28
N LEU A 138 3.90 -5.89 23.35
CA LEU A 138 4.63 -7.08 22.95
C LEU A 138 4.30 -8.28 23.86
N GLU A 139 4.24 -8.09 25.19
CA GLU A 139 3.79 -9.12 26.13
C GLU A 139 2.36 -9.57 25.88
N THR A 140 1.49 -8.64 25.51
CA THR A 140 0.10 -8.95 25.19
C THR A 140 -0.02 -9.73 23.88
N ALA A 141 0.77 -9.37 22.88
CA ALA A 141 0.86 -10.09 21.62
C ALA A 141 1.42 -11.51 21.81
N GLU A 142 2.47 -11.65 22.63
CA GLU A 142 3.07 -12.95 22.98
C GLU A 142 2.02 -13.89 23.61
N ARG A 143 1.29 -13.42 24.63
CA ARG A 143 0.24 -14.19 25.31
C ARG A 143 -0.91 -14.63 24.41
N ASN A 144 -1.19 -13.87 23.34
CA ASN A 144 -2.28 -14.16 22.41
C ASN A 144 -1.80 -14.78 21.08
N ASN A 145 -0.52 -15.07 20.97
CA ASN A 145 0.12 -15.56 19.72
C ASN A 145 -0.14 -14.67 18.51
N TRP A 146 -0.18 -13.36 18.72
CA TRP A 146 -0.27 -12.36 17.63
C TRP A 146 1.12 -11.93 17.18
N LYS A 147 1.24 -11.52 15.92
CA LYS A 147 2.49 -10.96 15.38
C LYS A 147 2.47 -9.44 15.43
N CYS A 148 3.63 -8.85 15.65
CA CYS A 148 3.82 -7.41 15.71
C CYS A 148 4.69 -6.90 14.57
N VAL A 149 4.27 -5.83 13.93
CA VAL A 149 5.07 -5.01 13.02
C VAL A 149 5.37 -3.68 13.70
N ILE A 150 6.62 -3.27 13.72
CA ILE A 150 7.02 -1.99 14.31
C ILE A 150 7.30 -0.99 13.19
N VAL A 151 6.46 0.05 13.08
CA VAL A 151 6.63 1.15 12.13
C VAL A 151 7.31 2.30 12.86
N THR A 152 8.53 2.63 12.49
CA THR A 152 9.37 3.61 13.20
C THR A 152 10.20 4.46 12.23
N ASN A 153 10.54 5.66 12.65
CA ASN A 153 11.52 6.48 11.93
C ASN A 153 12.96 5.95 12.05
N GLY A 154 13.19 4.93 12.86
CA GLY A 154 14.48 4.24 13.02
C GLY A 154 15.46 4.89 14.00
N SER A 155 15.31 6.19 14.28
CA SER A 155 16.36 6.95 15.02
C SER A 155 16.63 6.47 16.45
N ARG A 156 15.72 5.68 17.04
CA ARG A 156 15.82 5.18 18.42
C ARG A 156 15.88 3.65 18.54
N VAL A 157 15.94 2.95 17.43
CA VAL A 157 15.98 1.47 17.38
C VAL A 157 17.06 0.90 18.31
N LEU A 158 18.28 1.45 18.28
CA LEU A 158 19.40 0.95 19.10
C LEU A 158 19.12 0.98 20.60
N ASN A 159 18.28 1.92 21.06
CA ASN A 159 17.91 2.03 22.47
C ASN A 159 17.00 0.88 22.94
N PHE A 160 16.37 0.16 22.00
CA PHE A 160 15.38 -0.89 22.27
C PHE A 160 15.85 -2.30 21.93
N MET A 161 17.11 -2.49 21.50
CA MET A 161 17.61 -3.78 21.00
C MET A 161 17.37 -4.93 22.00
N LYS A 162 17.61 -4.73 23.30
CA LYS A 162 17.35 -5.76 24.33
C LYS A 162 15.88 -6.16 24.39
N VAL A 163 14.96 -5.22 24.19
CA VAL A 163 13.52 -5.49 24.11
C VAL A 163 13.21 -6.32 22.88
N PHE A 164 13.76 -5.94 21.73
CA PHE A 164 13.51 -6.65 20.47
C PHE A 164 14.07 -8.08 20.51
N GLU A 165 15.23 -8.28 21.08
CA GLU A 165 15.83 -9.62 21.24
C GLU A 165 14.97 -10.52 22.14
N ARG A 166 14.40 -9.98 23.23
CA ARG A 166 13.47 -10.71 24.10
C ARG A 166 12.20 -11.14 23.36
N PHE A 167 11.63 -10.26 22.54
CA PHE A 167 10.35 -10.50 21.85
C PHE A 167 10.53 -10.87 20.37
N ARG A 168 11.66 -11.48 20.02
CA ARG A 168 12.01 -11.85 18.65
C ARG A 168 10.92 -12.63 17.94
N GLU A 169 10.34 -13.61 18.61
CA GLU A 169 9.31 -14.49 18.04
C GLU A 169 7.97 -13.78 17.82
N VAL A 170 7.76 -12.67 18.53
CA VAL A 170 6.54 -11.85 18.39
C VAL A 170 6.68 -10.83 17.26
N ILE A 171 7.88 -10.27 17.08
CA ILE A 171 8.13 -9.23 16.09
C ILE A 171 8.33 -9.87 14.71
N SER A 172 7.40 -9.64 13.80
CA SER A 172 7.47 -10.15 12.43
C SER A 172 8.38 -9.33 11.53
N ASP A 173 8.28 -8.00 11.60
CA ASP A 173 9.15 -7.11 10.81
C ASP A 173 9.21 -5.69 11.39
N PHE A 174 10.27 -4.98 10.99
CA PHE A 174 10.42 -3.54 11.19
C PHE A 174 10.18 -2.83 9.87
N ARG A 175 9.37 -1.76 9.89
CA ARG A 175 9.19 -0.85 8.76
C ARG A 175 9.85 0.47 9.09
N ILE A 176 10.95 0.75 8.39
CA ILE A 176 11.79 1.93 8.61
C ILE A 176 11.81 2.76 7.35
N THR A 177 11.58 4.08 7.48
CA THR A 177 11.51 4.94 6.30
C THR A 177 12.87 5.54 5.95
N ILE A 178 13.29 5.35 4.68
CA ILE A 178 14.42 6.04 4.05
C ILE A 178 13.91 6.63 2.74
N ASP A 179 13.80 7.96 2.67
CA ASP A 179 13.18 8.66 1.55
C ASP A 179 14.16 9.10 0.45
N GLY A 180 15.36 8.59 0.45
CA GLY A 180 16.38 8.91 -0.54
C GLY A 180 17.79 8.82 0.03
N PRO A 181 18.82 9.21 -0.73
CA PRO A 181 20.18 9.39 -0.22
C PRO A 181 20.21 10.48 0.87
N SER A 182 21.35 10.62 1.55
CA SER A 182 21.48 11.46 2.73
C SER A 182 20.91 12.88 2.57
N HIS A 183 21.20 13.53 1.45
CA HIS A 183 20.74 14.90 1.21
C HIS A 183 19.22 14.98 1.10
N ALA A 184 18.58 14.10 0.33
CA ALA A 184 17.13 14.08 0.14
C ALA A 184 16.40 13.62 1.42
N HIS A 185 16.88 12.55 2.05
CA HIS A 185 16.29 12.04 3.29
C HIS A 185 16.31 13.10 4.41
N ASN A 186 17.44 13.77 4.61
CA ASN A 186 17.60 14.75 5.69
C ASN A 186 16.67 15.97 5.53
N LEU A 187 16.35 16.39 4.31
CA LEU A 187 15.37 17.44 4.05
C LEU A 187 13.95 16.99 4.33
N ARG A 188 13.63 15.73 4.02
CA ARG A 188 12.29 15.18 4.17
C ARG A 188 12.00 14.68 5.58
N ARG A 189 13.05 14.27 6.32
CA ARG A 189 12.92 13.65 7.66
C ARG A 189 13.91 14.19 8.67
N PRO A 190 13.93 15.53 8.89
CA PRO A 190 14.81 16.11 9.89
C PRO A 190 14.32 15.82 11.31
N PHE A 191 15.24 15.80 12.26
CA PHE A 191 14.90 15.92 13.67
C PHE A 191 14.23 17.29 13.94
N ARG A 192 13.47 17.41 15.03
CA ARG A 192 12.85 18.70 15.43
C ARG A 192 13.84 19.84 15.57
N GLY A 193 15.12 19.57 15.87
CA GLY A 193 16.19 20.55 15.91
C GLY A 193 16.83 20.86 14.54
N GLY A 194 16.26 20.37 13.41
CA GLY A 194 16.77 20.61 12.06
C GLY A 194 17.96 19.72 11.66
N LYS A 195 18.55 18.95 12.57
CA LYS A 195 19.62 18.00 12.26
C LYS A 195 19.08 16.89 11.33
N GLY A 196 19.87 16.45 10.36
CA GLY A 196 19.59 15.28 9.54
C GLY A 196 19.56 13.97 10.33
N SER A 197 18.77 13.01 9.89
CA SER A 197 18.54 11.73 10.58
C SER A 197 19.08 10.51 9.84
N PHE A 198 19.58 10.68 8.63
CA PHE A 198 19.97 9.57 7.73
C PHE A 198 20.95 8.58 8.39
N THR A 199 21.99 9.09 9.02
CA THR A 199 23.03 8.25 9.64
C THR A 199 22.46 7.36 10.74
N GLU A 200 21.64 7.91 11.61
CA GLU A 200 20.99 7.19 12.70
C GLU A 200 20.03 6.11 12.16
N VAL A 201 19.27 6.45 11.11
CA VAL A 201 18.33 5.52 10.48
C VAL A 201 19.06 4.37 9.79
N VAL A 202 20.10 4.66 9.03
CA VAL A 202 20.94 3.62 8.38
C VAL A 202 21.59 2.70 9.41
N SER A 203 22.14 3.25 10.50
CA SER A 203 22.72 2.44 11.59
C SER A 203 21.68 1.52 12.23
N ALA A 204 20.43 1.95 12.33
CA ALA A 204 19.33 1.13 12.83
C ALA A 204 19.05 -0.05 11.90
N VAL A 205 18.95 0.20 10.59
CA VAL A 205 18.73 -0.84 9.57
C VAL A 205 19.88 -1.86 9.61
N ASP A 206 21.13 -1.41 9.58
CA ASP A 206 22.31 -2.28 9.66
C ASP A 206 22.30 -3.16 10.92
N SER A 207 21.96 -2.57 12.06
CA SER A 207 21.93 -3.27 13.35
C SER A 207 20.84 -4.33 13.43
N LEU A 208 19.66 -4.07 12.87
CA LEU A 208 18.56 -5.03 12.83
C LEU A 208 18.86 -6.17 11.86
N LEU A 209 19.35 -5.86 10.65
CA LEU A 209 19.71 -6.85 9.64
C LEU A 209 20.81 -7.78 10.14
N LYS A 210 21.87 -7.23 10.76
CA LYS A 210 22.96 -8.02 11.36
C LYS A 210 22.48 -8.98 12.44
N ARG A 211 21.36 -8.68 13.10
CA ARG A 211 20.74 -9.53 14.11
C ARG A 211 19.61 -10.41 13.58
N ASN A 212 19.51 -10.55 12.25
CA ASN A 212 18.50 -11.37 11.58
C ASN A 212 17.05 -10.97 11.87
N PHE A 213 16.76 -9.71 12.16
CA PHE A 213 15.39 -9.19 12.12
C PHE A 213 14.97 -8.93 10.68
N GLN A 214 13.69 -9.16 10.37
CA GLN A 214 13.10 -8.77 9.09
C GLN A 214 12.97 -7.26 9.03
N VAL A 215 13.56 -6.62 8.02
CA VAL A 215 13.54 -5.17 7.84
C VAL A 215 12.97 -4.83 6.47
N LYS A 216 11.93 -4.01 6.47
CA LYS A 216 11.33 -3.41 5.28
C LYS A 216 11.68 -1.93 5.27
N VAL A 217 12.65 -1.56 4.44
CA VAL A 217 12.92 -0.14 4.18
C VAL A 217 11.81 0.39 3.29
N GLN A 218 11.14 1.44 3.75
CA GLN A 218 10.03 2.09 3.06
C GLN A 218 10.46 3.45 2.53
N THR A 219 10.26 3.70 1.26
CA THR A 219 10.48 5.00 0.62
C THR A 219 9.14 5.60 0.25
N ILE A 220 8.84 6.79 0.78
CA ILE A 220 7.65 7.55 0.37
C ILE A 220 8.04 8.40 -0.83
N LEU A 221 7.65 7.95 -2.02
CA LEU A 221 7.99 8.58 -3.27
C LEU A 221 7.09 9.79 -3.53
N GLY A 222 7.70 10.93 -3.78
CA GLY A 222 7.04 12.18 -4.09
C GLY A 222 7.95 13.09 -4.92
N ALA A 223 7.48 14.31 -5.23
CA ALA A 223 8.21 15.27 -6.03
C ALA A 223 9.60 15.61 -5.48
N GLY A 224 9.77 15.58 -4.16
CA GLY A 224 11.03 15.93 -3.52
C GLY A 224 12.10 14.83 -3.50
N ASN A 225 11.83 13.64 -4.07
CA ASN A 225 12.80 12.53 -4.09
C ASN A 225 12.65 11.56 -5.28
N ALA A 226 11.78 11.86 -6.22
CA ALA A 226 11.59 10.99 -7.40
C ALA A 226 12.90 10.81 -8.19
N ASP A 227 13.64 11.89 -8.37
CA ASP A 227 14.91 11.91 -9.10
C ASP A 227 16.08 11.26 -8.31
N CYS A 228 15.85 10.89 -7.05
CA CYS A 228 16.88 10.31 -6.18
C CYS A 228 16.81 8.77 -6.09
N LEU A 229 15.87 8.12 -6.80
CA LEU A 229 15.68 6.66 -6.70
C LEU A 229 16.92 5.88 -7.17
N GLU A 230 17.57 6.33 -8.20
CA GLU A 230 18.78 5.71 -8.77
C GLU A 230 19.93 5.74 -7.75
N GLU A 231 20.17 6.91 -7.13
CA GLU A 231 21.21 7.09 -6.11
C GLU A 231 20.88 6.26 -4.85
N LEU A 232 19.60 6.22 -4.45
CA LEU A 232 19.16 5.37 -3.33
C LEU A 232 19.33 3.88 -3.64
N SER A 233 19.05 3.46 -4.87
CA SER A 233 19.27 2.08 -5.32
C SER A 233 20.73 1.69 -5.21
N SER A 234 21.62 2.53 -5.74
CA SER A 234 23.06 2.34 -5.65
C SER A 234 23.53 2.25 -4.19
N PHE A 235 23.05 3.16 -3.32
CA PHE A 235 23.33 3.12 -1.89
C PHE A 235 22.89 1.80 -1.23
N ILE A 236 21.68 1.33 -1.49
CA ILE A 236 21.15 0.06 -0.92
C ILE A 236 21.99 -1.13 -1.40
N LYS A 237 22.43 -1.11 -2.66
CA LYS A 237 23.33 -2.11 -3.23
C LYS A 237 24.70 -2.10 -2.56
N ASP A 238 25.32 -0.93 -2.42
CA ASP A 238 26.65 -0.76 -1.78
C ASP A 238 26.64 -1.18 -0.30
N LYS A 239 25.50 -1.01 0.37
CA LYS A 239 25.28 -1.54 1.73
C LYS A 239 25.18 -3.07 1.77
N GLY A 240 25.07 -3.74 0.64
CA GLY A 240 24.89 -5.17 0.55
C GLY A 240 23.52 -5.67 1.01
N TRP A 241 22.57 -4.78 1.27
CA TRP A 241 21.25 -5.16 1.82
C TRP A 241 20.44 -6.03 0.86
N LEU A 242 20.58 -5.84 -0.45
CA LEU A 242 19.84 -6.61 -1.46
C LEU A 242 20.17 -8.11 -1.43
N SER A 243 21.36 -8.50 -0.97
CA SER A 243 21.77 -9.90 -0.87
C SER A 243 21.19 -10.61 0.36
N LEU A 244 20.66 -9.86 1.34
CA LEU A 244 20.14 -10.40 2.59
C LEU A 244 18.69 -10.90 2.42
N SER A 245 18.39 -12.10 2.92
CA SER A 245 17.06 -12.70 2.87
C SER A 245 16.03 -11.97 3.76
N ASN A 246 16.51 -11.32 4.81
CA ASN A 246 15.73 -10.56 5.78
C ASN A 246 15.58 -9.07 5.44
N PHE A 247 15.94 -8.66 4.22
CA PHE A 247 15.78 -7.30 3.70
C PHE A 247 14.73 -7.24 2.59
N GLN A 248 13.95 -6.17 2.60
CA GLN A 248 13.03 -5.80 1.53
C GLN A 248 12.98 -4.28 1.38
N TRP A 249 13.04 -3.81 0.14
CA TRP A 249 12.77 -2.41 -0.18
C TRP A 249 11.32 -2.26 -0.65
N ARG A 250 10.63 -1.24 -0.14
CA ARG A 250 9.23 -0.93 -0.49
C ARG A 250 9.12 0.52 -0.89
N ILE A 251 8.43 0.80 -1.97
CA ILE A 251 8.10 2.15 -2.39
C ILE A 251 6.59 2.35 -2.24
N GLU A 252 6.21 3.42 -1.59
CA GLU A 252 4.83 3.91 -1.49
C GLU A 252 4.75 5.32 -2.05
N GLY A 253 3.65 5.65 -2.71
CA GLY A 253 3.42 7.02 -3.18
C GLY A 253 3.11 7.98 -2.05
N SER A 254 3.59 9.21 -2.18
CA SER A 254 3.18 10.33 -1.35
C SER A 254 1.74 10.70 -1.71
N HIS A 255 0.77 10.09 -1.05
CA HIS A 255 -0.64 10.40 -1.23
C HIS A 255 -1.19 11.06 0.03
N ASP A 256 -1.65 12.28 -0.09
CA ASP A 256 -2.33 12.97 1.00
C ASP A 256 -3.83 13.12 0.71
N TYR A 257 -4.57 12.04 0.91
CA TYR A 257 -6.02 12.08 0.80
C TYR A 257 -6.70 12.79 1.97
N ALA A 258 -6.00 12.98 3.08
CA ALA A 258 -6.54 13.54 4.31
C ALA A 258 -6.10 14.98 4.58
N ASN A 259 -5.06 15.47 3.91
CA ASN A 259 -4.42 16.74 4.21
C ASN A 259 -4.02 17.52 2.96
N LEU A 260 -4.78 18.55 2.62
CA LEU A 260 -4.61 19.35 1.39
C LEU A 260 -3.29 20.13 1.31
N ASP A 261 -2.57 20.29 2.42
CA ASP A 261 -1.37 21.12 2.50
C ASP A 261 -0.10 20.44 1.99
N SER A 262 -0.09 19.09 1.88
CA SER A 262 1.08 18.31 1.46
C SER A 262 1.10 17.98 -0.05
N ARG A 263 0.13 18.43 -0.82
CA ARG A 263 0.03 18.19 -2.27
C ARG A 263 1.27 18.62 -3.07
N LYS A 264 2.09 19.49 -2.51
CA LYS A 264 3.34 19.93 -3.16
C LYS A 264 4.33 18.79 -3.38
N ASP A 265 4.19 17.69 -2.64
CA ASP A 265 5.03 16.49 -2.76
C ASP A 265 4.35 15.37 -3.56
N GLU A 266 3.08 15.54 -3.96
CA GLU A 266 2.39 14.51 -4.74
C GLU A 266 2.89 14.49 -6.18
N ILE A 267 3.15 13.28 -6.67
CA ILE A 267 3.33 12.99 -8.10
C ILE A 267 2.24 12.00 -8.52
N THR A 268 1.93 11.97 -9.82
CA THR A 268 0.90 11.07 -10.30
C THR A 268 1.34 9.61 -10.20
N GLU A 269 0.39 8.71 -10.10
CA GLU A 269 0.67 7.28 -10.11
C GLU A 269 1.36 6.85 -11.42
N ALA A 270 1.08 7.54 -12.53
CA ALA A 270 1.74 7.31 -13.81
C ALA A 270 3.24 7.61 -13.76
N ILE A 271 3.62 8.74 -13.18
CA ILE A 271 5.03 9.10 -12.97
C ILE A 271 5.72 8.08 -12.05
N MET A 272 5.08 7.70 -10.95
CA MET A 272 5.65 6.68 -10.04
C MET A 272 5.92 5.37 -10.76
N VAL A 273 4.96 4.87 -11.54
CA VAL A 273 5.10 3.62 -12.30
C VAL A 273 6.24 3.72 -13.30
N LYS A 274 6.29 4.82 -14.06
CA LYS A 274 7.40 5.06 -15.01
C LYS A 274 8.75 5.00 -14.29
N SER A 275 8.91 5.75 -13.20
CA SER A 275 10.19 5.80 -12.46
C SER A 275 10.67 4.43 -12.00
N ILE A 276 9.74 3.53 -11.68
CA ILE A 276 10.11 2.20 -11.22
C ILE A 276 10.39 1.25 -12.37
N ILE A 277 9.67 1.36 -13.46
CA ILE A 277 10.02 0.61 -14.68
C ILE A 277 11.46 0.98 -15.09
N GLU A 278 11.78 2.26 -15.11
CA GLU A 278 13.14 2.74 -15.41
C GLU A 278 14.17 2.19 -14.42
N LEU A 279 13.84 2.20 -13.13
CA LEU A 279 14.73 1.64 -12.11
C LEU A 279 14.96 0.14 -12.30
N TRP A 280 13.95 -0.63 -12.69
CA TRP A 280 14.12 -2.08 -12.96
C TRP A 280 14.84 -2.38 -14.27
N GLU A 281 14.71 -1.53 -15.27
CA GLU A 281 15.47 -1.65 -16.51
C GLU A 281 16.97 -1.44 -16.25
N ASN A 282 17.30 -0.45 -15.42
CA ASN A 282 18.68 -0.16 -15.04
C ASN A 282 19.24 -1.14 -13.99
N HIS A 283 18.37 -1.70 -13.13
CA HIS A 283 18.73 -2.56 -12.01
C HIS A 283 17.85 -3.81 -11.95
N PRO A 284 18.05 -4.78 -12.87
CA PRO A 284 17.26 -6.02 -12.92
C PRO A 284 17.30 -6.82 -11.59
N GLU A 285 18.38 -6.70 -10.82
CA GLU A 285 18.56 -7.35 -9.52
C GLU A 285 17.57 -6.87 -8.44
N LEU A 286 16.92 -5.73 -8.64
CA LEU A 286 15.87 -5.23 -7.76
C LEU A 286 14.55 -5.99 -7.91
N ARG A 287 14.37 -6.72 -9.02
CA ARG A 287 13.17 -7.53 -9.24
C ARG A 287 13.06 -8.57 -8.12
N GLY A 288 11.90 -8.64 -7.49
CA GLY A 288 11.66 -9.50 -6.33
C GLY A 288 12.11 -8.92 -4.96
N LYS A 289 13.05 -7.99 -4.93
CA LYS A 289 13.49 -7.30 -3.70
C LYS A 289 12.80 -5.96 -3.48
N LEU A 290 12.49 -5.23 -4.55
CA LEU A 290 11.72 -4.02 -4.53
C LEU A 290 10.24 -4.35 -4.66
N LYS A 291 9.42 -3.89 -3.73
CA LYS A 291 7.95 -4.04 -3.74
C LYS A 291 7.25 -2.71 -3.79
N PHE A 292 6.12 -2.76 -4.42
CA PHE A 292 5.20 -1.65 -4.61
C PHE A 292 3.90 -1.89 -3.88
N GLU A 293 3.41 -0.95 -3.08
CA GLU A 293 2.23 -1.25 -2.26
C GLU A 293 1.08 -0.26 -2.36
N SER A 294 1.24 0.86 -3.04
CA SER A 294 0.19 1.88 -3.00
C SER A 294 -0.35 2.33 -4.35
N PHE A 295 -0.15 1.55 -5.39
CA PHE A 295 -0.84 1.83 -6.65
C PHE A 295 -2.32 1.55 -6.52
N LYS A 296 -3.11 2.58 -6.74
CA LYS A 296 -4.56 2.53 -6.55
C LYS A 296 -5.28 2.19 -7.84
N TYR A 297 -4.78 2.68 -8.97
CA TYR A 297 -5.44 2.61 -10.26
C TYR A 297 -4.62 1.88 -11.32
N LEU A 298 -3.33 2.21 -11.45
CA LEU A 298 -2.46 1.60 -12.46
C LEU A 298 -1.90 0.24 -12.03
N ALA A 299 -2.12 -0.17 -10.79
CA ALA A 299 -1.68 -1.47 -10.30
C ALA A 299 -2.09 -2.63 -11.19
N HIS A 300 -3.30 -2.62 -11.74
CA HIS A 300 -3.75 -3.66 -12.66
C HIS A 300 -3.00 -3.65 -13.99
N LEU A 301 -2.63 -2.48 -14.48
CA LEU A 301 -1.90 -2.32 -15.73
C LEU A 301 -0.45 -2.77 -15.61
N THR A 302 0.07 -2.75 -14.38
CA THR A 302 1.46 -3.09 -14.07
C THR A 302 1.63 -4.45 -13.39
N HIS A 303 0.53 -5.08 -12.96
CA HIS A 303 0.54 -6.37 -12.25
C HIS A 303 0.73 -7.60 -13.15
N SER A 304 0.73 -7.43 -14.42
CA SER A 304 1.28 -8.42 -15.33
C SER A 304 2.79 -8.64 -15.11
N PHE A 305 3.40 -7.76 -14.34
CA PHE A 305 4.72 -7.98 -13.79
C PHE A 305 4.63 -9.01 -12.66
N ASP A 306 5.35 -10.10 -12.80
CA ASP A 306 5.53 -11.15 -11.78
C ASP A 306 6.36 -10.68 -10.58
N TRP A 307 6.21 -9.42 -10.18
CA TRP A 307 6.99 -8.86 -9.08
C TRP A 307 6.49 -9.25 -7.69
N LEU A 308 5.32 -9.87 -7.62
CA LEU A 308 4.84 -10.42 -6.37
C LEU A 308 5.09 -11.94 -6.26
N GLY A 309 5.58 -12.59 -7.34
CA GLY A 309 5.79 -14.04 -7.36
C GLY A 309 4.52 -14.87 -7.05
N ARG A 310 3.36 -14.21 -7.01
CA ARG A 310 2.12 -14.83 -6.51
C ARG A 310 1.09 -15.13 -7.59
N TYR A 311 1.16 -14.49 -8.75
CA TYR A 311 0.07 -14.55 -9.72
C TYR A 311 0.57 -14.60 -11.16
N LYS A 312 0.66 -15.81 -11.72
CA LYS A 312 0.75 -16.04 -13.16
C LYS A 312 -0.60 -15.95 -13.88
N THR A 313 -1.65 -15.56 -13.19
CA THR A 313 -3.00 -15.56 -13.70
C THR A 313 -3.63 -14.18 -13.63
N TYR A 314 -4.41 -13.88 -14.64
CA TYR A 314 -5.19 -12.69 -14.84
C TYR A 314 -5.76 -12.14 -13.54
N TRP A 315 -5.60 -10.85 -13.32
CA TRP A 315 -6.27 -10.15 -12.25
C TRP A 315 -7.76 -10.12 -12.54
N GLY A 316 -8.51 -10.62 -11.61
CA GLY A 316 -9.93 -10.35 -11.59
C GLY A 316 -10.19 -8.87 -11.25
N PRO A 317 -11.43 -8.41 -11.41
CA PRO A 317 -11.81 -7.04 -11.09
C PRO A 317 -11.47 -6.68 -9.66
N LYS A 318 -11.11 -5.44 -9.44
CA LYS A 318 -10.83 -4.89 -8.12
C LYS A 318 -12.16 -4.62 -7.40
N PHE A 319 -12.69 -5.61 -6.68
CA PHE A 319 -13.99 -5.50 -6.01
C PHE A 319 -14.08 -4.43 -4.93
N GLY A 320 -12.96 -4.04 -4.32
CA GLY A 320 -12.88 -2.94 -3.38
C GLY A 320 -11.61 -2.13 -3.60
N PHE A 321 -11.66 -0.82 -3.32
CA PHE A 321 -10.56 0.09 -3.58
C PHE A 321 -9.27 -0.26 -2.84
N CYS A 322 -9.36 -0.61 -1.55
CA CYS A 322 -8.21 -0.95 -0.72
C CYS A 322 -8.61 -1.85 0.45
N GLU A 323 -7.62 -2.50 1.07
CA GLU A 323 -7.82 -3.41 2.20
C GLU A 323 -8.53 -2.77 3.41
N PRO A 324 -8.21 -1.52 3.83
CA PRO A 324 -8.96 -0.83 4.87
C PRO A 324 -10.47 -0.80 4.63
N GLN A 325 -10.89 -0.54 3.39
CA GLN A 325 -12.32 -0.47 3.06
C GLN A 325 -13.01 -1.83 3.00
N LYS A 326 -12.25 -2.91 2.85
CA LYS A 326 -12.77 -4.29 2.88
C LYS A 326 -12.99 -4.82 4.31
N GLY A 327 -12.62 -4.04 5.34
CA GLY A 327 -12.81 -4.40 6.75
C GLY A 327 -11.73 -5.31 7.33
N PHE A 328 -10.55 -5.36 6.71
CA PHE A 328 -9.39 -6.09 7.24
C PHE A 328 -8.46 -5.22 8.09
N HIS A 329 -8.72 -3.93 8.19
CA HIS A 329 -7.92 -2.97 8.95
C HIS A 329 -8.75 -2.31 10.04
N TYR A 330 -8.18 -2.22 11.24
CA TYR A 330 -8.69 -1.47 12.38
C TYR A 330 -7.58 -0.61 12.96
N VAL A 331 -7.84 0.66 13.13
CA VAL A 331 -6.85 1.64 13.61
C VAL A 331 -7.34 2.23 14.92
N PHE A 332 -6.62 2.01 15.99
CA PHE A 332 -6.92 2.49 17.34
C PHE A 332 -6.06 3.73 17.65
N SER A 333 -6.71 4.85 17.88
CA SER A 333 -6.05 6.09 18.29
C SER A 333 -5.66 6.08 19.76
N THR A 334 -4.86 7.05 20.18
CA THR A 334 -4.38 7.17 21.57
C THR A 334 -5.50 7.38 22.60
N ASP A 335 -6.67 7.79 22.17
CA ASP A 335 -7.88 7.97 23.01
C ASP A 335 -8.89 6.82 22.88
N GLY A 336 -8.56 5.76 22.14
CA GLY A 336 -9.38 4.56 21.99
C GLY A 336 -10.38 4.61 20.85
N ARG A 337 -10.49 5.71 20.07
CA ARG A 337 -11.35 5.76 18.88
C ARG A 337 -10.84 4.79 17.82
N ILE A 338 -11.77 4.23 17.04
CA ILE A 338 -11.50 3.23 16.01
C ILE A 338 -11.76 3.84 14.63
N PHE A 339 -10.87 3.54 13.69
CA PHE A 339 -10.94 3.94 12.27
C PHE A 339 -10.60 2.75 11.37
N HIS A 340 -10.98 2.79 10.09
CA HIS A 340 -10.54 1.78 9.12
C HIS A 340 -9.18 2.11 8.48
N CYS A 341 -8.80 3.38 8.41
CA CYS A 341 -7.61 3.81 7.70
C CYS A 341 -6.71 4.70 8.59
N PRO A 342 -5.40 4.43 8.70
CA PRO A 342 -4.50 5.26 9.50
C PRO A 342 -4.43 6.71 9.02
N ARG A 343 -4.77 7.00 7.78
CA ARG A 343 -4.80 8.36 7.23
C ARG A 343 -6.02 9.18 7.65
N THR A 344 -6.98 8.58 8.37
CA THR A 344 -8.23 9.24 8.79
C THR A 344 -8.29 9.56 10.27
N ILE A 345 -7.28 9.22 11.05
CA ILE A 345 -7.25 9.38 12.51
C ILE A 345 -7.39 10.83 13.00
N ASN A 346 -7.19 11.80 12.11
CA ASN A 346 -7.36 13.23 12.38
C ASN A 346 -8.76 13.77 12.05
N ASN A 347 -9.67 12.92 11.55
CA ASN A 347 -10.99 13.33 11.11
C ASN A 347 -12.09 12.42 11.70
N ASN A 348 -12.84 12.97 12.64
CA ASN A 348 -13.89 12.27 13.37
C ASN A 348 -15.03 11.74 12.49
N THR A 349 -15.25 12.29 11.29
CA THR A 349 -16.26 11.78 10.37
C THR A 349 -15.97 10.35 9.92
N PHE A 350 -14.71 9.91 10.03
CA PHE A 350 -14.28 8.55 9.72
C PHE A 350 -14.14 7.64 10.95
N CYS A 351 -14.52 8.13 12.13
CA CYS A 351 -14.55 7.31 13.34
C CYS A 351 -15.68 6.28 13.22
N ILE A 352 -15.35 5.01 13.43
CA ILE A 352 -16.28 3.87 13.32
C ILE A 352 -16.67 3.27 14.69
N GLY A 353 -16.18 3.84 15.78
CA GLY A 353 -16.48 3.38 17.13
C GLY A 353 -15.36 3.68 18.12
N GLU A 354 -15.46 3.06 19.29
CA GLU A 354 -14.48 3.16 20.38
C GLU A 354 -14.11 1.78 20.92
N ALA A 355 -12.88 1.63 21.39
CA ALA A 355 -12.39 0.37 21.93
C ALA A 355 -13.24 -0.12 23.12
N SER A 356 -13.65 0.80 24.00
CA SER A 356 -14.45 0.52 25.19
C SER A 356 -15.89 0.11 24.87
N SER A 357 -16.58 0.85 23.99
CA SER A 357 -18.02 0.68 23.70
C SER A 357 -18.32 -0.15 22.44
N GLY A 358 -17.38 -0.23 21.48
CA GLY A 358 -17.54 -1.01 20.25
C GLY A 358 -17.79 -0.15 19.03
N PHE A 359 -18.32 -0.79 17.98
CA PHE A 359 -18.59 -0.14 16.71
C PHE A 359 -19.86 0.72 16.77
N SER A 360 -19.84 1.84 16.06
CA SER A 360 -20.98 2.71 15.84
C SER A 360 -21.68 2.36 14.52
N GLU A 361 -22.87 2.94 14.28
CA GLU A 361 -23.57 2.84 12.97
C GLU A 361 -22.71 3.34 11.79
N ASN A 362 -21.72 4.18 12.08
CA ASN A 362 -20.83 4.72 11.05
C ASN A 362 -19.92 3.64 10.44
N GLU A 363 -19.65 2.55 11.16
CA GLU A 363 -18.89 1.41 10.63
C GLU A 363 -19.56 0.84 9.38
N ALA A 364 -20.85 0.58 9.42
CA ALA A 364 -21.61 0.06 8.29
C ALA A 364 -21.66 1.05 7.10
N LYS A 365 -21.72 2.35 7.40
CA LYS A 365 -21.76 3.42 6.37
C LYS A 365 -20.42 3.59 5.65
N LEU A 366 -19.30 3.39 6.36
CA LEU A 366 -17.95 3.55 5.84
C LEU A 366 -17.37 2.25 5.27
N LYS A 367 -18.00 1.11 5.53
CA LYS A 367 -17.68 -0.14 4.84
C LYS A 367 -17.88 0.05 3.34
N SER A 368 -16.86 -0.20 2.58
CA SER A 368 -16.92 -0.05 1.13
C SER A 368 -17.87 -1.10 0.55
N LYS A 369 -18.93 -0.62 -0.09
CA LYS A 369 -19.63 -1.43 -1.09
C LYS A 369 -18.64 -1.73 -2.22
N THR A 370 -18.71 -2.92 -2.78
CA THR A 370 -17.98 -3.25 -4.01
C THR A 370 -18.39 -2.31 -5.13
N PHE A 371 -17.60 -2.21 -6.18
CA PHE A 371 -18.02 -1.39 -7.34
C PHE A 371 -19.33 -1.90 -7.94
N MET A 372 -19.63 -3.20 -7.81
CA MET A 372 -20.88 -3.82 -8.29
C MET A 372 -22.12 -3.38 -7.51
N GLU A 373 -21.97 -3.03 -6.23
CA GLU A 373 -23.07 -2.61 -5.35
C GLU A 373 -23.37 -1.11 -5.44
N LYS A 374 -22.53 -0.35 -6.14
CA LYS A 374 -22.69 1.08 -6.38
C LYS A 374 -23.21 1.28 -7.80
N GLU A 375 -24.42 1.85 -7.93
CA GLU A 375 -25.11 2.00 -9.20
C GLU A 375 -24.23 2.66 -10.27
N ASP A 376 -23.64 3.83 -9.98
CA ASP A 376 -22.76 4.54 -10.91
C ASP A 376 -21.48 3.77 -11.26
N CYS A 377 -20.99 2.94 -10.33
CA CYS A 377 -19.74 2.19 -10.54
C CYS A 377 -19.97 0.90 -11.32
N ARG A 378 -21.14 0.30 -11.22
CA ARG A 378 -21.51 -0.94 -11.91
C ARG A 378 -21.49 -0.80 -13.42
N ILE A 379 -21.92 0.38 -13.93
CA ILE A 379 -21.93 0.71 -15.35
C ILE A 379 -20.67 1.44 -15.82
N CYS A 380 -19.74 1.71 -14.92
CA CYS A 380 -18.52 2.46 -15.21
C CYS A 380 -17.46 1.55 -15.85
N HIS A 381 -16.99 1.91 -17.04
CA HIS A 381 -15.96 1.14 -17.78
C HIS A 381 -14.65 0.93 -17.01
N ILE A 382 -14.31 1.83 -16.09
CA ILE A 382 -13.13 1.72 -15.21
C ILE A 382 -13.48 1.20 -13.82
N GLY A 383 -14.73 0.85 -13.56
CA GLY A 383 -15.19 0.32 -12.26
C GLY A 383 -14.34 -0.86 -11.77
N PRO A 384 -14.09 -1.88 -12.61
CA PRO A 384 -13.26 -3.02 -12.26
C PRO A 384 -11.81 -2.66 -11.92
N LEU A 385 -11.24 -1.67 -12.57
CA LEU A 385 -9.89 -1.16 -12.31
C LEU A 385 -9.85 -0.31 -11.03
N CYS A 386 -10.87 0.50 -10.82
CA CYS A 386 -10.97 1.46 -9.72
C CYS A 386 -11.39 0.82 -8.38
N GLY A 387 -12.24 -0.23 -8.42
CA GLY A 387 -12.81 -0.84 -7.21
C GLY A 387 -13.76 0.07 -6.42
N GLY A 388 -14.34 1.09 -7.06
CA GLY A 388 -15.32 2.00 -6.45
C GLY A 388 -14.74 3.24 -5.76
N GLY A 389 -13.43 3.44 -5.83
CA GLY A 389 -12.72 4.63 -5.35
C GLY A 389 -12.57 4.75 -3.83
N CYS A 390 -11.71 5.67 -3.42
CA CYS A 390 -11.42 5.92 -2.00
C CYS A 390 -12.54 6.72 -1.33
N VAL A 391 -13.09 6.20 -0.24
CA VAL A 391 -14.12 6.89 0.58
C VAL A 391 -13.60 8.23 1.12
N VAL A 392 -12.33 8.27 1.55
CA VAL A 392 -11.72 9.49 2.08
C VAL A 392 -11.59 10.55 1.00
N GLN A 393 -11.13 10.15 -0.17
CA GLN A 393 -10.99 11.05 -1.31
C GLN A 393 -12.35 11.61 -1.78
N LYS A 394 -13.38 10.76 -1.83
CA LYS A 394 -14.74 11.19 -2.20
C LYS A 394 -15.34 12.19 -1.21
N ASN A 395 -15.10 12.01 0.08
CA ASN A 395 -15.57 12.94 1.10
C ASN A 395 -14.86 14.30 1.01
N ASN A 396 -13.54 14.29 0.73
CA ASN A 396 -12.76 15.53 0.60
C ASN A 396 -12.98 16.22 -0.75
N TYR A 397 -13.40 15.46 -1.76
CA TYR A 397 -13.66 15.93 -3.13
C TYR A 397 -15.00 15.41 -3.66
N PRO A 398 -16.14 15.86 -3.12
CA PRO A 398 -17.45 15.33 -3.50
C PRO A 398 -17.84 15.57 -4.96
N ARG A 399 -17.19 16.52 -5.64
CA ARG A 399 -17.40 16.85 -7.06
C ARG A 399 -16.36 16.22 -7.99
N MET A 400 -15.50 15.32 -7.49
CA MET A 400 -14.51 14.69 -8.33
C MET A 400 -15.18 13.74 -9.32
N ASP A 401 -14.98 13.99 -10.60
CA ASP A 401 -15.28 13.03 -11.65
C ASP A 401 -14.24 11.90 -11.59
N CYS A 402 -14.63 10.80 -10.94
CA CYS A 402 -13.76 9.63 -10.77
C CYS A 402 -13.33 9.02 -12.11
N TYR A 403 -14.24 9.02 -13.10
CA TYR A 403 -13.95 8.49 -14.43
C TYR A 403 -12.90 9.33 -15.12
N ALA A 404 -13.11 10.65 -15.21
CA ALA A 404 -12.15 11.55 -15.83
C ALA A 404 -10.78 11.53 -15.15
N TYR A 405 -10.76 11.39 -13.83
CA TYR A 405 -9.52 11.29 -13.07
C TYR A 405 -8.71 10.03 -13.43
N VAL A 406 -9.33 8.86 -13.38
CA VAL A 406 -8.63 7.59 -13.68
C VAL A 406 -8.29 7.48 -15.15
N TYR A 407 -9.18 7.93 -16.04
CA TYR A 407 -8.90 7.98 -17.48
C TYR A 407 -7.68 8.86 -17.80
N ARG A 408 -7.56 10.01 -17.14
CA ARG A 408 -6.40 10.90 -17.28
C ARG A 408 -5.11 10.22 -16.81
N LEU A 409 -5.14 9.49 -15.68
CA LEU A 409 -3.98 8.73 -15.22
C LEU A 409 -3.54 7.66 -16.22
N ILE A 410 -4.50 6.95 -16.83
CA ILE A 410 -4.21 5.96 -17.86
C ILE A 410 -3.61 6.65 -19.09
N SER A 411 -4.20 7.76 -19.55
CA SER A 411 -3.67 8.53 -20.68
C SER A 411 -2.26 9.04 -20.41
N GLU A 412 -2.02 9.62 -19.24
CA GLU A 412 -0.70 10.09 -18.83
C GLU A 412 0.32 8.94 -18.83
N PHE A 413 -0.04 7.78 -18.29
CA PHE A 413 0.82 6.61 -18.31
C PHE A 413 1.15 6.16 -19.73
N VAL A 414 0.16 6.09 -20.61
CA VAL A 414 0.34 5.73 -22.03
C VAL A 414 1.26 6.73 -22.72
N ASP A 415 1.08 8.03 -22.49
CA ASP A 415 1.92 9.09 -23.08
C ASP A 415 3.37 8.99 -22.58
N LEU A 416 3.58 8.78 -21.30
CA LEU A 416 4.90 8.59 -20.69
C LEU A 416 5.62 7.34 -21.21
N MET A 417 4.87 6.30 -21.58
CA MET A 417 5.41 5.02 -22.06
C MET A 417 5.38 4.88 -23.59
N LYS A 418 4.91 5.90 -24.29
CA LYS A 418 4.61 5.86 -25.73
C LYS A 418 5.76 5.36 -26.59
N GLU A 419 6.95 5.88 -26.40
CA GLU A 419 8.13 5.48 -27.20
C GLU A 419 8.44 3.99 -26.99
N ARG A 420 8.49 3.53 -25.74
CA ARG A 420 8.70 2.12 -25.41
C ARG A 420 7.62 1.18 -25.96
N ILE A 421 6.38 1.65 -25.96
CA ILE A 421 5.25 0.92 -26.54
C ILE A 421 5.41 0.82 -28.06
N LEU A 422 5.79 1.92 -28.74
CA LEU A 422 5.95 1.96 -30.18
C LEU A 422 7.15 1.16 -30.69
N GLU A 423 8.26 1.17 -29.98
CA GLU A 423 9.46 0.36 -30.31
C GLU A 423 9.17 -1.14 -30.36
N ARG A 424 8.14 -1.60 -29.67
CA ARG A 424 7.77 -3.02 -29.57
C ARG A 424 6.56 -3.37 -30.40
N ALA A 425 5.90 -2.40 -31.01
CA ALA A 425 4.79 -2.66 -31.92
C ALA A 425 5.29 -3.40 -33.19
N ILE A 426 4.69 -4.55 -33.43
CA ILE A 426 4.93 -5.31 -34.66
C ILE A 426 3.79 -4.98 -35.63
N PRO A 427 4.09 -4.51 -36.85
CA PRO A 427 3.04 -4.25 -37.84
C PRO A 427 2.13 -5.47 -38.04
N ASP A 428 0.85 -5.21 -38.09
CA ASP A 428 -0.21 -6.21 -38.30
C ASP A 428 -0.26 -7.41 -37.32
N GLN A 429 0.36 -7.28 -36.13
CA GLN A 429 0.28 -8.30 -35.07
C GLN A 429 -0.34 -7.73 -33.80
N ILE A 430 -0.97 -8.62 -33.02
CA ILE A 430 -1.36 -8.35 -31.63
C ILE A 430 -0.12 -8.54 -30.77
N VAL A 431 0.25 -7.51 -30.03
CA VAL A 431 1.40 -7.55 -29.11
C VAL A 431 0.92 -7.23 -27.70
N SER A 432 1.07 -8.17 -26.77
CA SER A 432 0.77 -7.97 -25.38
C SER A 432 1.76 -7.00 -24.72
N ILE A 433 1.26 -5.91 -24.17
CA ILE A 433 2.08 -5.02 -23.32
C ILE A 433 2.40 -5.66 -21.99
N ASN A 434 1.52 -6.51 -21.49
CA ASN A 434 1.77 -7.25 -20.27
C ASN A 434 3.04 -8.11 -20.35
N GLU A 435 3.42 -8.58 -21.53
CA GLU A 435 4.64 -9.36 -21.77
C GLU A 435 5.88 -8.48 -22.03
N LEU A 436 5.69 -7.20 -22.30
CA LEU A 436 6.77 -6.27 -22.63
C LEU A 436 7.67 -5.91 -21.44
N TRP A 437 7.18 -6.16 -20.23
CA TRP A 437 7.88 -5.84 -19.00
C TRP A 437 8.52 -7.06 -18.32
N LEU A 438 8.31 -8.26 -18.91
CA LEU A 438 8.95 -9.49 -18.51
C LEU A 438 10.36 -9.56 -19.14
#